data_bba370de8191d57a52898c9aa95499ec
#
_entry.id   bba370de8191d57a52898c9aa95499ec
#
_cell.length_a   1.000
_cell.length_b   1.000
_cell.length_c   1.000
_cell.angle_alpha   90.00
_cell.angle_beta   90.00
_cell.angle_gamma   90.00
#
_symmetry.space_group_name_H-M   'P 1'
#
loop_
_entity.id
_entity.type
_entity.pdbx_description
1 polymer ?
#
loop_
_entity_poly.entity_id
_entity_poly.type
_entity_poly.pdbx_seq_one_letter_code
_entity_poly.pdbx_strand_id
1 'polypeptide(L)'
;VLGEITKSERGLCVAGTHGKTTISTMIAHLLRQSHVDCNAFLGGISIDYNSNLLLSDKSDLVVIEADEYDRSFHKLSPTMAVISSTDADHLDIYGSHSDYIEAFEHFCSLIVDGGTLLYKKGIQLNPKLKPSVKSYQYSINEKSDFYADNIRVGDGSKVLLGLTRKVTKAQVTIYVCGLKA
;
A
#
# COMPACT_ATOMS: atom_id res chain seq x y z
N VAL A 1 -0.84 -18.76 6.28
CA VAL A 1 -0.01 -18.86 5.06
C VAL A 1 0.69 -17.53 4.79
N LEU A 2 -0.02 -16.41 4.48
CA LEU A 2 0.62 -15.12 4.15
C LEU A 2 1.54 -14.59 5.26
N GLY A 3 1.15 -14.78 6.54
CA GLY A 3 1.99 -14.42 7.68
C GLY A 3 3.33 -15.17 7.71
N GLU A 4 3.37 -16.42 7.30
CA GLU A 4 4.63 -17.18 7.23
C GLU A 4 5.50 -16.71 6.08
N ILE A 5 4.91 -16.36 4.94
CA ILE A 5 5.63 -15.78 3.79
C ILE A 5 6.33 -14.49 4.18
N THR A 6 5.65 -13.58 4.88
CA THR A 6 6.25 -12.29 5.30
C THR A 6 7.31 -12.41 6.40
N LYS A 7 7.51 -13.57 7.00
CA LYS A 7 8.63 -13.82 7.92
C LYS A 7 9.92 -14.19 7.18
N SER A 8 9.80 -14.79 6.01
CA SER A 8 10.94 -15.24 5.19
C SER A 8 11.24 -14.30 4.02
N GLU A 9 10.23 -13.61 3.53
CA GLU A 9 10.29 -12.74 2.36
C GLU A 9 10.08 -11.28 2.75
N ARG A 10 10.56 -10.34 1.93
CA ARG A 10 10.33 -8.91 2.15
C ARG A 10 8.90 -8.52 1.79
N GLY A 11 8.03 -8.43 2.81
CA GLY A 11 6.63 -8.09 2.63
C GLY A 11 6.40 -6.59 2.39
N LEU A 12 5.83 -6.24 1.23
CA LEU A 12 5.21 -4.95 0.97
C LEU A 12 3.70 -5.12 1.14
N CYS A 13 3.17 -4.66 2.27
CA CYS A 13 1.79 -4.91 2.67
C CYS A 13 0.96 -3.63 2.54
N VAL A 14 -0.13 -3.69 1.77
CA VAL A 14 -1.04 -2.56 1.51
C VAL A 14 -2.32 -2.77 2.30
N ALA A 15 -2.56 -1.89 3.27
CA ALA A 15 -3.76 -1.88 4.10
C ALA A 15 -4.53 -0.56 3.94
N GLY A 16 -5.73 -0.51 4.49
CA GLY A 16 -6.59 0.66 4.51
C GLY A 16 -8.00 0.35 4.04
N THR A 17 -8.97 1.10 4.49
CA THR A 17 -10.39 0.91 4.18
C THR A 17 -10.65 0.88 2.67
N HIS A 18 -9.98 1.76 1.91
CA HIS A 18 -10.21 1.93 0.47
C HIS A 18 -8.91 1.83 -0.33
N GLY A 19 -9.02 1.29 -1.55
CA GLY A 19 -7.95 1.30 -2.54
C GLY A 19 -6.88 0.21 -2.39
N LYS A 20 -6.99 -0.71 -1.45
CA LYS A 20 -6.03 -1.81 -1.24
C LYS A 20 -5.71 -2.56 -2.54
N THR A 21 -6.73 -3.11 -3.19
CA THR A 21 -6.57 -3.90 -4.43
C THR A 21 -5.95 -3.08 -5.55
N THR A 22 -6.42 -1.85 -5.74
CA THR A 22 -5.88 -0.96 -6.78
C THR A 22 -4.41 -0.66 -6.53
N ILE A 23 -4.05 -0.26 -5.31
CA ILE A 23 -2.68 0.10 -4.96
C ILE A 23 -1.75 -1.11 -5.05
N SER A 24 -2.14 -2.26 -4.46
CA SER A 24 -1.33 -3.49 -4.50
C SER A 24 -1.11 -3.98 -5.94
N THR A 25 -2.15 -3.94 -6.78
CA THR A 25 -2.05 -4.32 -8.19
C THR A 25 -1.13 -3.38 -8.96
N MET A 26 -1.24 -2.06 -8.76
CA MET A 26 -0.36 -1.08 -9.41
C MET A 26 1.10 -1.25 -8.97
N ILE A 27 1.35 -1.46 -7.68
CA ILE A 27 2.69 -1.71 -7.17
C ILE A 27 3.26 -2.98 -7.79
N ALA A 28 2.50 -4.09 -7.77
CA ALA A 28 2.92 -5.35 -8.35
C ALA A 28 3.23 -5.19 -9.85
N HIS A 29 2.38 -4.49 -10.60
CA HIS A 29 2.61 -4.20 -12.02
C HIS A 29 3.91 -3.42 -12.26
N LEU A 30 4.12 -2.32 -11.53
CA LEU A 30 5.34 -1.52 -11.64
C LEU A 30 6.61 -2.32 -11.33
N LEU A 31 6.57 -3.14 -10.29
CA LEU A 31 7.71 -3.99 -9.91
C LEU A 31 7.98 -5.07 -10.96
N ARG A 32 6.93 -5.73 -11.47
CA ARG A 32 7.02 -6.74 -12.55
C ARG A 32 7.56 -6.17 -13.85
N GLN A 33 7.24 -4.93 -14.18
CA GLN A 33 7.76 -4.23 -15.37
C GLN A 33 9.18 -3.67 -15.15
N SER A 34 9.69 -3.68 -13.92
CA SER A 34 11.03 -3.24 -13.57
C SER A 34 12.00 -4.42 -13.47
N HIS A 35 13.29 -4.11 -13.27
CA HIS A 35 14.31 -5.12 -12.99
C HIS A 35 14.24 -5.72 -11.56
N VAL A 36 13.37 -5.16 -10.70
CA VAL A 36 13.21 -5.62 -9.30
C VAL A 36 12.40 -6.91 -9.23
N ASP A 37 11.33 -6.99 -10.03
CA ASP A 37 10.35 -8.08 -10.02
C ASP A 37 9.69 -8.27 -8.64
N CYS A 38 8.64 -9.09 -8.53
CA CYS A 38 8.01 -9.43 -7.25
C CYS A 38 7.09 -10.65 -7.36
N ASN A 39 6.85 -11.28 -6.22
CA ASN A 39 5.67 -12.09 -5.97
C ASN A 39 4.50 -11.17 -5.60
N ALA A 40 3.26 -11.57 -5.81
CA ALA A 40 2.10 -10.81 -5.36
C ALA A 40 0.91 -11.69 -5.01
N PHE A 41 0.22 -11.32 -3.92
CA PHE A 41 -1.08 -11.85 -3.50
C PHE A 41 -2.06 -10.68 -3.47
N LEU A 42 -2.92 -10.62 -4.49
CA LEU A 42 -3.84 -9.52 -4.76
C LEU A 42 -5.27 -9.89 -4.34
N GLY A 43 -6.05 -8.91 -3.93
CA GLY A 43 -7.44 -9.10 -3.53
C GLY A 43 -8.41 -9.34 -4.71
N GLY A 44 -7.95 -9.10 -5.95
CA GLY A 44 -8.72 -9.28 -7.17
C GLY A 44 -7.86 -9.74 -8.34
N ILE A 45 -8.51 -10.28 -9.37
CA ILE A 45 -7.83 -10.72 -10.60
C ILE A 45 -7.33 -9.49 -11.37
N SER A 46 -6.01 -9.40 -11.54
CA SER A 46 -5.40 -8.40 -12.40
C SER A 46 -5.72 -8.69 -13.87
N ILE A 47 -6.20 -7.70 -14.61
CA ILE A 47 -6.51 -7.83 -16.02
C ILE A 47 -5.24 -8.12 -16.83
N ASP A 48 -4.12 -7.46 -16.51
CA ASP A 48 -2.86 -7.61 -17.23
C ASP A 48 -2.24 -9.01 -17.07
N TYR A 49 -2.51 -9.68 -15.96
CA TYR A 49 -1.92 -11.00 -15.64
C TYR A 49 -2.94 -12.12 -15.64
N ASN A 50 -4.24 -11.81 -15.76
CA ASN A 50 -5.35 -12.76 -15.63
C ASN A 50 -5.23 -13.66 -14.37
N SER A 51 -4.72 -13.09 -13.28
CA SER A 51 -4.46 -13.79 -12.02
C SER A 51 -4.43 -12.81 -10.86
N ASN A 52 -4.70 -13.29 -9.67
CA ASN A 52 -4.47 -12.61 -8.40
C ASN A 52 -3.24 -13.14 -7.65
N LEU A 53 -2.52 -14.10 -8.24
CA LEU A 53 -1.27 -14.64 -7.76
C LEU A 53 -0.19 -14.45 -8.82
N LEU A 54 0.87 -13.75 -8.46
CA LEU A 54 2.06 -13.60 -9.29
C LEU A 54 3.25 -14.23 -8.55
N LEU A 55 4.04 -15.02 -9.25
CA LEU A 55 5.24 -15.64 -8.71
C LEU A 55 6.47 -15.19 -9.47
N SER A 56 7.58 -15.03 -8.76
CA SER A 56 8.88 -14.68 -9.29
C SER A 56 9.95 -15.65 -8.80
N ASP A 57 10.80 -16.12 -9.70
CA ASP A 57 11.97 -16.92 -9.37
C ASP A 57 13.21 -16.05 -9.05
N LYS A 58 13.06 -14.72 -9.10
CA LYS A 58 14.18 -13.77 -9.04
C LYS A 58 14.14 -12.83 -7.84
N SER A 59 12.98 -12.68 -7.22
CA SER A 59 12.77 -11.68 -6.17
C SER A 59 12.17 -12.29 -4.92
N ASP A 60 12.71 -11.89 -3.79
CA ASP A 60 12.19 -12.16 -2.44
C ASP A 60 11.15 -11.13 -1.99
N LEU A 61 10.84 -10.15 -2.86
CA LEU A 61 9.83 -9.14 -2.57
C LEU A 61 8.44 -9.69 -2.82
N VAL A 62 7.55 -9.56 -1.86
CA VAL A 62 6.16 -9.99 -1.98
C VAL A 62 5.20 -8.84 -1.69
N VAL A 63 4.36 -8.52 -2.66
CA VAL A 63 3.27 -7.55 -2.53
C VAL A 63 2.03 -8.27 -2.00
N ILE A 64 1.48 -7.78 -0.91
CA ILE A 64 0.33 -8.39 -0.25
C ILE A 64 -0.75 -7.34 -0.01
N GLU A 65 -1.96 -7.63 -0.43
CA GLU A 65 -3.13 -6.93 0.04
C GLU A 65 -3.42 -7.38 1.48
N ALA A 66 -3.23 -6.46 2.44
CA ALA A 66 -3.37 -6.71 3.86
C ALA A 66 -4.82 -6.41 4.28
N ASP A 67 -5.63 -7.46 4.41
CA ASP A 67 -7.04 -7.35 4.73
C ASP A 67 -7.25 -7.16 6.23
N GLU A 68 -7.97 -6.10 6.57
CA GLU A 68 -8.34 -5.77 7.93
C GLU A 68 -9.62 -6.46 8.40
N TYR A 69 -10.47 -6.96 7.51
CA TYR A 69 -11.82 -7.44 7.82
C TYR A 69 -11.85 -8.45 8.97
N ASP A 70 -11.03 -9.50 8.91
CA ASP A 70 -10.93 -10.55 9.94
C ASP A 70 -9.70 -10.40 10.84
N ARG A 71 -9.06 -9.22 10.81
CA ARG A 71 -7.77 -8.92 11.47
C ARG A 71 -6.64 -9.84 10.98
N SER A 72 -6.76 -10.48 9.83
CA SER A 72 -5.70 -11.35 9.29
C SER A 72 -4.40 -10.61 9.03
N PHE A 73 -4.47 -9.31 8.73
CA PHE A 73 -3.29 -8.45 8.58
C PHE A 73 -2.40 -8.37 9.84
N HIS A 74 -2.93 -8.68 11.04
CA HIS A 74 -2.13 -8.80 12.26
C HIS A 74 -1.18 -9.99 12.31
N LYS A 75 -1.28 -10.92 11.36
CA LYS A 75 -0.38 -12.06 11.24
C LYS A 75 0.81 -11.79 10.34
N LEU A 76 0.82 -10.63 9.67
CA LEU A 76 1.88 -10.22 8.75
C LEU A 76 3.07 -9.62 9.50
N SER A 77 4.24 -9.68 8.87
CA SER A 77 5.49 -9.05 9.32
C SER A 77 6.01 -8.13 8.21
N PRO A 78 5.44 -6.94 8.02
CA PRO A 78 5.77 -6.08 6.89
C PRO A 78 7.21 -5.56 6.97
N THR A 79 7.96 -5.66 5.87
CA THR A 79 9.18 -4.86 5.66
C THR A 79 8.80 -3.44 5.24
N MET A 80 7.72 -3.31 4.48
CA MET A 80 7.11 -2.05 4.10
C MET A 80 5.60 -2.14 4.24
N ALA A 81 5.00 -1.17 4.91
CA ALA A 81 3.55 -1.04 5.03
C ALA A 81 3.06 0.24 4.34
N VAL A 82 1.93 0.14 3.66
CA VAL A 82 1.20 1.28 3.09
C VAL A 82 -0.17 1.35 3.74
N ILE A 83 -0.58 2.52 4.27
CA ILE A 83 -1.94 2.76 4.77
C ILE A 83 -2.60 3.84 3.90
N SER A 84 -3.64 3.46 3.18
CA SER A 84 -4.33 4.35 2.22
C SER A 84 -5.42 5.19 2.88
N SER A 85 -6.15 4.63 3.82
CA SER A 85 -7.25 5.28 4.54
C SER A 85 -7.57 4.52 5.82
N THR A 86 -8.26 5.18 6.74
CA THR A 86 -8.75 4.61 8.00
C THR A 86 -10.18 5.07 8.29
N ASP A 87 -10.97 5.22 7.22
CA ASP A 87 -12.39 5.59 7.33
C ASP A 87 -13.15 4.49 8.05
N ALA A 88 -14.20 4.84 8.79
CA ALA A 88 -14.96 3.86 9.56
C ALA A 88 -15.62 2.83 8.63
N ASP A 89 -15.27 1.58 8.81
CA ASP A 89 -15.83 0.44 8.11
C ASP A 89 -15.82 -0.80 9.03
N HIS A 90 -16.57 -1.83 8.69
CA HIS A 90 -16.60 -3.10 9.42
C HIS A 90 -16.87 -2.95 10.94
N LEU A 91 -17.72 -1.98 11.32
CA LEU A 91 -18.03 -1.72 12.73
C LEU A 91 -18.79 -2.86 13.41
N ASP A 92 -19.41 -3.74 12.64
CA ASP A 92 -19.99 -5.01 13.10
C ASP A 92 -18.93 -5.96 13.68
N ILE A 93 -17.69 -5.88 13.19
CA ILE A 93 -16.55 -6.70 13.65
C ILE A 93 -15.73 -5.97 14.70
N TYR A 94 -15.53 -4.68 14.51
CA TYR A 94 -14.65 -3.86 15.37
C TYR A 94 -15.37 -3.24 16.57
N GLY A 95 -16.70 -3.09 16.50
CA GLY A 95 -17.49 -2.48 17.56
C GLY A 95 -17.47 -0.96 17.54
N SER A 96 -16.31 -0.34 17.37
CA SER A 96 -16.17 1.12 17.29
C SER A 96 -15.10 1.55 16.28
N HIS A 97 -15.17 2.81 15.83
CA HIS A 97 -14.13 3.40 14.98
C HIS A 97 -12.79 3.49 15.73
N SER A 98 -12.80 3.69 17.04
CA SER A 98 -11.56 3.68 17.83
C SER A 98 -10.86 2.33 17.77
N ASP A 99 -11.60 1.23 17.95
CA ASP A 99 -11.04 -0.13 17.87
C ASP A 99 -10.53 -0.45 16.47
N TYR A 100 -11.20 0.10 15.45
CA TYR A 100 -10.74 0.00 14.06
C TYR A 100 -9.41 0.70 13.84
N ILE A 101 -9.25 1.94 14.34
CA ILE A 101 -7.98 2.69 14.30
C ILE A 101 -6.88 1.94 15.07
N GLU A 102 -7.16 1.45 16.28
CA GLU A 102 -6.20 0.68 17.07
C GLU A 102 -5.70 -0.57 16.34
N ALA A 103 -6.54 -1.21 15.53
CA ALA A 103 -6.11 -2.34 14.73
C ALA A 103 -5.07 -1.94 13.66
N PHE A 104 -5.22 -0.77 13.02
CA PHE A 104 -4.18 -0.24 12.11
C PHE A 104 -2.92 0.19 12.86
N GLU A 105 -3.04 0.77 14.05
CA GLU A 105 -1.89 1.11 14.88
C GLU A 105 -1.11 -0.14 15.30
N HIS A 106 -1.83 -1.21 15.66
CA HIS A 106 -1.23 -2.50 15.93
C HIS A 106 -0.53 -3.06 14.69
N PHE A 107 -1.17 -3.03 13.53
CA PHE A 107 -0.53 -3.46 12.27
C PHE A 107 0.77 -2.67 11.99
N CYS A 108 0.78 -1.37 12.23
CA CYS A 108 2.00 -0.56 12.09
C CYS A 108 3.13 -1.02 13.04
N SER A 109 2.80 -1.49 14.25
CA SER A 109 3.78 -1.99 15.22
C SER A 109 4.45 -3.31 14.79
N LEU A 110 3.83 -4.05 13.87
CA LEU A 110 4.34 -5.30 13.32
C LEU A 110 5.42 -5.10 12.25
N ILE A 111 5.62 -3.88 11.77
CA ILE A 111 6.69 -3.57 10.81
C ILE A 111 8.02 -4.00 11.41
N VAL A 112 8.81 -4.76 10.62
CA VAL A 112 10.10 -5.27 11.06
C VAL A 112 11.11 -4.17 11.31
N ASP A 113 12.16 -4.46 12.09
CA ASP A 113 13.24 -3.50 12.33
C ASP A 113 13.88 -3.01 11.02
N GLY A 114 14.11 -1.70 10.94
CA GLY A 114 14.61 -1.06 9.73
C GLY A 114 13.60 -0.91 8.59
N GLY A 115 12.36 -1.36 8.80
CA GLY A 115 11.27 -1.27 7.83
C GLY A 115 10.77 0.15 7.58
N THR A 116 9.72 0.26 6.79
CA THR A 116 9.16 1.56 6.37
C THR A 116 7.64 1.56 6.43
N LEU A 117 7.07 2.64 6.97
CA LEU A 117 5.65 2.97 6.89
C LEU A 117 5.45 4.13 5.90
N LEU A 118 4.54 3.97 4.96
CA LEU A 118 4.01 5.04 4.11
C LEU A 118 2.50 5.17 4.33
N TYR A 119 2.02 6.34 4.73
CA TYR A 119 0.59 6.53 4.96
C TYR A 119 0.07 7.87 4.44
N LYS A 120 -1.20 7.90 4.13
CA LYS A 120 -1.85 9.12 3.63
C LYS A 120 -1.89 10.19 4.71
N LYS A 121 -1.49 11.41 4.37
CA LYS A 121 -1.56 12.57 5.26
C LYS A 121 -3.01 12.90 5.59
N GLY A 122 -3.28 13.23 6.86
CA GLY A 122 -4.61 13.63 7.33
C GLY A 122 -5.54 12.49 7.74
N ILE A 123 -5.14 11.22 7.62
CA ILE A 123 -5.91 10.11 8.21
C ILE A 123 -5.76 10.06 9.73
N GLN A 124 -6.78 9.53 10.41
CA GLN A 124 -6.72 9.28 11.85
C GLN A 124 -5.83 8.05 12.09
N LEU A 125 -4.56 8.28 12.39
CA LEU A 125 -3.59 7.23 12.68
C LEU A 125 -2.45 7.82 13.52
N ASN A 126 -2.17 7.19 14.66
CA ASN A 126 -1.02 7.53 15.51
C ASN A 126 -0.11 6.30 15.65
N PRO A 127 0.71 5.97 14.64
CA PRO A 127 1.41 4.70 14.56
C PRO A 127 2.49 4.59 15.64
N LYS A 128 2.41 3.56 16.48
CA LYS A 128 3.45 3.19 17.44
C LYS A 128 4.52 2.37 16.75
N LEU A 129 5.55 3.05 16.25
CA LEU A 129 6.62 2.42 15.47
C LEU A 129 7.83 2.07 16.34
N LYS A 130 8.55 1.01 15.96
CA LYS A 130 9.88 0.73 16.50
C LYS A 130 10.86 1.85 16.12
N PRO A 131 11.87 2.15 16.94
CA PRO A 131 12.79 3.28 16.69
C PRO A 131 13.53 3.22 15.36
N SER A 132 13.74 2.02 14.82
CA SER A 132 14.43 1.78 13.55
C SER A 132 13.54 1.94 12.31
N VAL A 133 12.21 2.01 12.48
CA VAL A 133 11.24 2.09 11.37
C VAL A 133 11.14 3.53 10.88
N LYS A 134 11.28 3.72 9.57
CA LYS A 134 11.11 5.01 8.93
C LYS A 134 9.63 5.25 8.59
N SER A 135 9.18 6.48 8.80
CA SER A 135 7.78 6.86 8.53
C SER A 135 7.75 8.02 7.54
N TYR A 136 6.86 7.91 6.55
CA TYR A 136 6.64 8.91 5.52
C TYR A 136 5.14 9.12 5.28
N GLN A 137 4.79 10.34 4.91
CA GLN A 137 3.43 10.69 4.52
C GLN A 137 3.35 11.01 3.02
N TYR A 138 2.24 10.67 2.40
CA TYR A 138 1.92 11.11 1.05
C TYR A 138 0.61 11.90 1.01
N SER A 139 0.50 12.80 0.04
CA SER A 139 -0.72 13.60 -0.21
C SER A 139 -0.88 13.94 -1.69
N ILE A 140 -2.12 14.07 -2.12
CA ILE A 140 -2.47 14.61 -3.45
C ILE A 140 -2.92 16.07 -3.40
N ASN A 141 -3.20 16.61 -2.22
CA ASN A 141 -3.81 17.93 -2.05
C ASN A 141 -2.87 18.96 -1.43
N GLU A 142 -1.81 18.52 -0.78
CA GLU A 142 -0.91 19.38 -0.02
C GLU A 142 0.51 18.83 0.04
N LYS A 143 1.46 19.70 0.39
CA LYS A 143 2.86 19.30 0.56
C LYS A 143 3.03 18.26 1.68
N SER A 144 3.77 17.22 1.39
CA SER A 144 4.09 16.10 2.26
C SER A 144 5.49 15.57 1.93
N ASP A 145 5.89 14.41 2.49
CA ASP A 145 7.15 13.76 2.11
C ASP A 145 7.12 13.33 0.64
N PHE A 146 5.96 12.83 0.22
CA PHE A 146 5.62 12.58 -1.18
C PHE A 146 4.31 13.29 -1.48
N TYR A 147 4.26 14.05 -2.56
CA TYR A 147 3.02 14.71 -2.94
C TYR A 147 2.88 14.79 -4.46
N ALA A 148 1.63 14.80 -4.90
CA ALA A 148 1.31 15.01 -6.30
C ALA A 148 1.42 16.50 -6.63
N ASP A 149 1.98 16.81 -7.79
CA ASP A 149 2.06 18.15 -8.35
C ASP A 149 1.65 18.12 -9.82
N ASN A 150 1.09 19.22 -10.31
CA ASN A 150 0.66 19.33 -11.70
C ASN A 150 -0.29 18.21 -12.19
N ILE A 151 -1.27 17.84 -11.36
CA ILE A 151 -2.29 16.87 -11.74
C ILE A 151 -3.09 17.43 -12.91
N ARG A 152 -3.08 16.72 -14.05
CA ARG A 152 -3.90 17.05 -15.22
C ARG A 152 -4.79 15.87 -15.54
N VAL A 153 -6.09 16.11 -15.53
CA VAL A 153 -7.10 15.14 -15.99
C VAL A 153 -7.37 15.46 -17.45
N GLY A 154 -6.99 14.54 -18.34
CA GLY A 154 -7.26 14.66 -19.78
C GLY A 154 -8.59 14.02 -20.17
N ASP A 155 -8.98 14.20 -21.44
CA ASP A 155 -10.13 13.51 -22.01
C ASP A 155 -9.91 12.00 -22.01
N GLY A 156 -10.77 11.30 -21.29
CA GLY A 156 -10.68 9.87 -21.10
C GLY A 156 -9.56 9.49 -20.11
N SER A 157 -9.25 8.46 -19.74
CA SER A 157 -8.44 7.71 -18.82
C SER A 157 -6.96 8.13 -18.62
N LYS A 158 -6.54 9.35 -18.89
CA LYS A 158 -5.15 9.79 -18.70
C LYS A 158 -5.02 10.71 -17.50
N VAL A 159 -4.34 10.26 -16.46
CA VAL A 159 -3.95 11.08 -15.31
C VAL A 159 -2.44 11.29 -15.36
N LEU A 160 -2.02 12.54 -15.49
CA LEU A 160 -0.61 12.91 -15.38
C LEU A 160 -0.34 13.29 -13.92
N LEU A 161 0.54 12.55 -13.25
CA LEU A 161 0.94 12.81 -11.88
C LEU A 161 2.42 13.19 -11.85
N GLY A 162 2.71 14.39 -11.36
CA GLY A 162 4.06 14.72 -10.91
C GLY A 162 4.24 14.25 -9.47
N LEU A 163 5.16 13.32 -9.24
CA LEU A 163 5.56 12.94 -7.89
C LEU A 163 6.77 13.76 -7.47
N THR A 164 6.64 14.52 -6.40
CA THR A 164 7.76 15.27 -5.84
C THR A 164 8.12 14.72 -4.48
N ARG A 165 9.38 14.30 -4.32
CA ARG A 165 9.98 14.00 -3.03
C ARG A 165 10.82 15.20 -2.60
N LYS A 166 10.89 15.46 -1.29
CA LYS A 166 11.66 16.55 -0.68
C LYS A 166 13.15 16.62 -1.14
N VAL A 167 13.69 15.54 -1.69
CA VAL A 167 15.10 15.40 -2.08
C VAL A 167 15.32 15.10 -3.57
N THR A 168 14.28 14.63 -4.28
CA THR A 168 14.44 14.23 -5.69
C THR A 168 13.15 14.57 -6.45
N LYS A 169 13.26 15.38 -7.50
CA LYS A 169 12.16 15.57 -8.44
C LYS A 169 12.15 14.39 -9.42
N ALA A 170 11.24 13.47 -9.25
CA ALA A 170 10.97 12.45 -10.25
C ALA A 170 9.63 12.78 -10.90
N GLN A 171 9.59 12.85 -12.21
CA GLN A 171 8.35 12.96 -12.98
C GLN A 171 7.93 11.54 -13.35
N VAL A 172 6.79 11.08 -12.80
CA VAL A 172 6.20 9.79 -13.16
C VAL A 172 4.90 10.08 -13.90
N THR A 173 4.82 9.62 -15.13
CA THR A 173 3.58 9.67 -15.92
C THR A 173 2.89 8.33 -15.75
N ILE A 174 1.74 8.30 -15.10
CA ILE A 174 0.92 7.11 -14.97
C ILE A 174 -0.24 7.22 -15.95
N TYR A 175 -0.30 6.29 -16.89
CA TYR A 175 -1.45 6.12 -17.78
C TYR A 175 -2.41 5.14 -17.13
N VAL A 176 -3.55 5.62 -16.64
CA VAL A 176 -4.62 4.74 -16.17
C VAL A 176 -5.58 4.52 -17.34
N CYS A 177 -5.44 3.40 -18.03
CA CYS A 177 -6.39 2.99 -19.07
C CYS A 177 -7.54 2.22 -18.43
N GLY A 178 -8.75 2.81 -18.50
CA GLY A 178 -10.00 2.08 -18.40
C GLY A 178 -10.33 1.48 -17.02
N LEU A 179 -10.61 2.30 -16.03
CA LEU A 179 -11.58 1.91 -15.00
C LEU A 179 -12.97 2.02 -15.62
N LYS A 180 -13.51 0.93 -16.15
CA LYS A 180 -14.96 0.82 -16.29
C LYS A 180 -15.53 0.64 -14.87
N ALA A 181 -16.33 1.62 -14.46
CA ALA A 181 -17.21 1.50 -13.30
C ALA A 181 -18.21 0.37 -13.50
#